data_5c697fabaad7c4df76f91dd344fdd2bb
#
_entry.id   5c697fabaad7c4df76f91dd344fdd2bb
#
_cell.length_a   1.000
_cell.length_b   1.000
_cell.length_c   1.000
_cell.angle_alpha   90.00
_cell.angle_beta   90.00
_cell.angle_gamma   90.00
#
_symmetry.space_group_name_H-M   'P 1'
#
loop_
_entity.id
_entity.type
_entity.pdbx_description
1 polymer ?
#
loop_
_entity_poly.entity_id
_entity_poly.type
_entity_poly.pdbx_seq_one_letter_code
_entity_poly.pdbx_strand_id
1 'polypeptide(L)'
;MISYATIGTNDLERATKFYDALLAPLGGRRTFANGDRMQFYGSKETPGMIAVSKPYDEQPATVGNGSMFGLPAATKEQVDAAHAAALTAGGVCDGPPGQRMPTFYGAYVRDPDGNKVCIFNMG
;
A
#
# COMPACT_ATOMS: atom_id res chain seq x y z
N MET A 1 11.67 -11.01 7.70
CA MET A 1 12.43 -10.13 8.59
C MET A 1 11.53 -9.06 9.21
N ILE A 2 10.84 -8.23 8.43
CA ILE A 2 9.94 -7.23 8.97
C ILE A 2 8.56 -7.84 9.19
N SER A 3 8.05 -7.78 10.45
CA SER A 3 6.73 -8.30 10.78
C SER A 3 5.62 -7.35 10.37
N TYR A 4 5.82 -6.04 10.56
CA TYR A 4 4.91 -5.04 10.04
C TYR A 4 5.61 -3.69 9.93
N ALA A 5 5.06 -2.82 9.09
CA ALA A 5 5.50 -1.44 8.95
C ALA A 5 4.29 -0.53 9.05
N THR A 6 4.48 0.66 9.61
CA THR A 6 3.40 1.63 9.82
C THR A 6 3.45 2.72 8.75
N ILE A 7 2.29 3.03 8.21
CA ILE A 7 2.10 4.08 7.21
C ILE A 7 1.22 5.16 7.84
N GLY A 8 1.71 6.40 7.86
CA GLY A 8 0.99 7.50 8.50
C GLY A 8 -0.14 8.05 7.65
N THR A 9 -1.22 8.46 8.30
CA THR A 9 -2.35 9.10 7.64
C THR A 9 -2.93 10.23 8.49
N ASN A 10 -3.50 11.22 7.82
CA ASN A 10 -4.25 12.28 8.46
C ASN A 10 -5.76 12.02 8.45
N ASP A 11 -6.20 10.94 7.81
CA ASP A 11 -7.60 10.58 7.67
C ASP A 11 -7.69 9.06 7.52
N LEU A 12 -7.95 8.38 8.64
CA LEU A 12 -7.94 6.91 8.66
C LEU A 12 -9.05 6.31 7.79
N GLU A 13 -10.23 6.94 7.76
CA GLU A 13 -11.33 6.44 6.93
C GLU A 13 -10.95 6.51 5.44
N ARG A 14 -10.39 7.62 5.02
CA ARG A 14 -9.93 7.78 3.63
C ARG A 14 -8.81 6.80 3.30
N ALA A 15 -7.85 6.65 4.21
CA ALA A 15 -6.72 5.75 4.01
C ALA A 15 -7.16 4.29 3.92
N THR A 16 -8.09 3.86 4.78
CA THR A 16 -8.57 2.48 4.75
C THR A 16 -9.36 2.17 3.48
N LYS A 17 -10.14 3.10 2.97
CA LYS A 17 -10.81 2.92 1.69
C LYS A 17 -9.79 2.70 0.55
N PHE A 18 -8.71 3.47 0.59
CA PHE A 18 -7.64 3.33 -0.40
C PHE A 18 -6.96 1.96 -0.31
N TYR A 19 -6.52 1.56 0.89
CA TYR A 19 -5.80 0.30 1.06
C TYR A 19 -6.70 -0.92 0.92
N ASP A 20 -7.98 -0.82 1.26
CA ASP A 20 -8.95 -1.88 0.95
C ASP A 20 -8.95 -2.17 -0.56
N ALA A 21 -9.01 -1.11 -1.38
CA ALA A 21 -9.07 -1.22 -2.83
C ALA A 21 -7.75 -1.69 -3.43
N LEU A 22 -6.64 -1.08 -3.01
CA LEU A 22 -5.30 -1.42 -3.52
C LEU A 22 -4.94 -2.87 -3.25
N LEU A 23 -5.20 -3.33 -2.03
CA LEU A 23 -4.72 -4.63 -1.56
C LEU A 23 -5.60 -5.80 -1.99
N ALA A 24 -6.88 -5.56 -2.31
CA ALA A 24 -7.79 -6.64 -2.68
C ALA A 24 -7.26 -7.49 -3.84
N PRO A 25 -6.78 -6.92 -4.96
CA PRO A 25 -6.23 -7.72 -6.05
C PRO A 25 -4.99 -8.53 -5.64
N LEU A 26 -4.31 -8.13 -4.57
CA LEU A 26 -3.11 -8.80 -4.07
C LEU A 26 -3.44 -9.85 -2.99
N GLY A 27 -4.72 -10.05 -2.68
CA GLY A 27 -5.13 -10.97 -1.61
C GLY A 27 -5.05 -10.36 -0.21
N GLY A 28 -4.78 -9.07 -0.10
CA GLY A 28 -4.68 -8.40 1.18
C GLY A 28 -6.04 -8.03 1.75
N ARG A 29 -6.14 -8.05 3.07
CA ARG A 29 -7.39 -7.74 3.77
C ARG A 29 -7.09 -7.16 5.13
N ARG A 30 -8.09 -6.50 5.71
CA ARG A 30 -8.00 -6.03 7.09
C ARG A 30 -7.86 -7.22 8.04
N THR A 31 -6.97 -7.10 9.01
CA THR A 31 -6.74 -8.15 10.02
C THR A 31 -7.06 -7.65 11.42
N PHE A 32 -6.37 -6.66 11.92
CA PHE A 32 -6.50 -6.18 13.29
C PHE A 32 -6.66 -4.68 13.28
N ALA A 33 -7.49 -4.16 14.19
CA ALA A 33 -7.67 -2.72 14.35
C ALA A 33 -7.41 -2.32 15.79
N ASN A 34 -6.77 -1.18 16.00
CA ASN A 34 -6.59 -0.59 17.33
C ASN A 34 -7.46 0.66 17.39
N GLY A 35 -8.72 0.47 17.80
CA GLY A 35 -9.70 1.53 17.88
C GLY A 35 -9.92 2.19 16.52
N ASP A 36 -10.03 3.51 16.54
CA ASP A 36 -10.18 4.34 15.36
C ASP A 36 -8.85 4.98 14.93
N ARG A 37 -7.74 4.47 15.47
CA ARG A 37 -6.41 5.04 15.24
C ARG A 37 -5.61 4.27 14.19
N MET A 38 -5.72 2.95 14.15
CA MET A 38 -4.84 2.09 13.37
C MET A 38 -5.57 0.90 12.78
N GLN A 39 -5.29 0.58 11.52
CA GLN A 39 -5.82 -0.59 10.86
C GLN A 39 -4.67 -1.39 10.23
N PHE A 40 -4.55 -2.67 10.61
CA PHE A 40 -3.59 -3.59 10.03
C PHE A 40 -4.18 -4.31 8.82
N TYR A 41 -3.31 -4.63 7.88
CA TYR A 41 -3.63 -5.41 6.69
C TYR A 41 -2.61 -6.53 6.53
N GLY A 42 -3.08 -7.68 6.09
CA GLY A 42 -2.22 -8.83 5.81
C GLY A 42 -2.78 -9.68 4.70
N SER A 43 -2.04 -10.70 4.32
CA SER A 43 -2.40 -11.63 3.26
C SER A 43 -2.02 -13.04 3.66
N LYS A 44 -2.75 -14.03 3.14
CA LYS A 44 -2.38 -15.45 3.32
C LYS A 44 -1.24 -15.86 2.39
N GLU A 45 -1.01 -15.10 1.33
CA GLU A 45 -0.01 -15.43 0.32
C GLU A 45 1.41 -15.07 0.75
N THR A 46 1.55 -14.03 1.59
CA THR A 46 2.87 -13.56 2.00
C THR A 46 2.85 -13.21 3.49
N PRO A 47 3.98 -13.44 4.20
CA PRO A 47 4.10 -12.99 5.58
C PRO A 47 4.30 -11.48 5.62
N GLY A 48 4.12 -10.92 6.81
CA GLY A 48 4.26 -9.48 7.02
C GLY A 48 2.95 -8.74 6.83
N MET A 49 2.90 -7.56 7.41
CA MET A 49 1.70 -6.74 7.43
C MET A 49 2.07 -5.28 7.24
N ILE A 50 1.10 -4.48 6.83
CA ILE A 50 1.19 -3.02 6.93
C ILE A 50 0.12 -2.54 7.89
N ALA A 51 0.40 -1.44 8.57
CA ALA A 51 -0.55 -0.80 9.46
C ALA A 51 -0.70 0.66 9.04
N VAL A 52 -1.92 1.06 8.72
CA VAL A 52 -2.21 2.46 8.43
C VAL A 52 -2.66 3.10 9.73
N SER A 53 -2.03 4.21 10.11
CA SER A 53 -2.22 4.76 11.44
C SER A 53 -2.14 6.28 11.47
N LYS A 54 -2.98 6.87 12.31
CA LYS A 54 -2.74 8.24 12.75
C LYS A 54 -1.44 8.24 13.57
N PRO A 55 -0.63 9.30 13.48
CA PRO A 55 0.61 9.36 14.25
C PRO A 55 0.34 9.28 15.76
N TYR A 56 1.23 8.58 16.46
CA TYR A 56 1.08 8.38 17.92
C TYR A 56 1.09 9.70 18.70
N ASP A 57 1.87 10.68 18.22
CA ASP A 57 2.01 11.98 18.89
C ASP A 57 0.88 12.95 18.57
N GLU A 58 -0.11 12.51 17.78
CA GLU A 58 -1.30 13.28 17.40
C GLU A 58 -0.98 14.52 16.54
N GLN A 59 0.26 14.63 16.05
CA GLN A 59 0.63 15.66 15.09
C GLN A 59 0.26 15.21 13.67
N PRO A 60 0.19 16.12 12.69
CA PRO A 60 -0.10 15.73 11.31
C PRO A 60 0.94 14.72 10.79
N ALA A 61 0.44 13.71 10.07
CA ALA A 61 1.31 12.77 9.38
C ALA A 61 2.02 13.47 8.23
N THR A 62 3.29 13.14 8.04
CA THR A 62 4.09 13.62 6.92
C THR A 62 4.69 12.41 6.21
N VAL A 63 5.05 12.57 4.94
CA VAL A 63 5.70 11.51 4.18
C VAL A 63 7.21 11.64 4.35
N GLY A 64 7.90 10.49 4.39
CA GLY A 64 9.36 10.50 4.40
C GLY A 64 9.89 10.53 2.97
N ASN A 65 10.74 11.49 2.67
CA ASN A 65 11.39 11.53 1.37
C ASN A 65 12.38 10.36 1.28
N GLY A 66 12.16 9.46 0.31
CA GLY A 66 12.94 8.24 0.17
C GLY A 66 12.26 7.01 0.76
N SER A 67 11.17 7.17 1.51
CA SER A 67 10.41 6.04 2.06
C SER A 67 9.48 5.47 0.99
N MET A 68 9.41 4.13 0.93
CA MET A 68 8.54 3.43 0.00
C MET A 68 8.24 2.05 0.55
N PHE A 69 7.02 1.57 0.32
CA PHE A 69 6.61 0.22 0.71
C PHE A 69 6.42 -0.61 -0.56
N GLY A 70 7.08 -1.77 -0.63
CA GLY A 70 6.95 -2.68 -1.77
C GLY A 70 5.98 -3.80 -1.45
N LEU A 71 4.97 -3.98 -2.29
CA LEU A 71 3.93 -4.99 -2.12
C LEU A 71 4.04 -6.00 -3.27
N PRO A 72 4.27 -7.29 -2.96
CA PRO A 72 4.42 -8.29 -4.02
C PRO A 72 3.07 -8.71 -4.59
N ALA A 73 3.06 -8.97 -5.88
CA ALA A 73 1.93 -9.53 -6.62
C ALA A 73 2.35 -10.85 -7.24
N ALA A 74 1.46 -11.82 -7.26
CA ALA A 74 1.76 -13.13 -7.82
C ALA A 74 1.87 -13.09 -9.35
N THR A 75 1.18 -12.14 -10.00
CA THR A 75 1.16 -12.01 -11.46
C THR A 75 1.29 -10.54 -11.86
N LYS A 76 1.69 -10.30 -13.12
CA LYS A 76 1.72 -8.95 -13.68
C LYS A 76 0.32 -8.36 -13.78
N GLU A 77 -0.68 -9.18 -14.06
CA GLU A 77 -2.08 -8.77 -14.14
C GLU A 77 -2.57 -8.22 -12.79
N GLN A 78 -2.11 -8.80 -11.68
CA GLN A 78 -2.43 -8.29 -10.35
C GLN A 78 -1.77 -6.94 -10.10
N VAL A 79 -0.56 -6.71 -10.61
CA VAL A 79 0.08 -5.39 -10.53
C VAL A 79 -0.78 -4.35 -11.25
N ASP A 80 -1.23 -4.68 -12.47
CA ASP A 80 -2.07 -3.77 -13.26
C ASP A 80 -3.38 -3.48 -12.52
N ALA A 81 -4.02 -4.52 -11.98
CA ALA A 81 -5.30 -4.39 -11.29
C ALA A 81 -5.18 -3.55 -10.01
N ALA A 82 -4.14 -3.78 -9.23
CA ALA A 82 -3.92 -3.04 -7.99
C ALA A 82 -3.63 -1.56 -8.26
N HIS A 83 -2.82 -1.28 -9.28
CA HIS A 83 -2.53 0.10 -9.67
C HIS A 83 -3.82 0.82 -10.11
N ALA A 84 -4.63 0.18 -10.94
CA ALA A 84 -5.89 0.76 -11.41
C ALA A 84 -6.86 1.01 -10.23
N ALA A 85 -6.97 0.05 -9.31
CA ALA A 85 -7.82 0.19 -8.13
C ALA A 85 -7.36 1.34 -7.25
N ALA A 86 -6.04 1.50 -7.09
CA ALA A 86 -5.47 2.58 -6.30
C ALA A 86 -5.82 3.95 -6.87
N LEU A 87 -5.74 4.11 -8.19
CA LEU A 87 -6.09 5.38 -8.84
C LEU A 87 -7.58 5.69 -8.67
N THR A 88 -8.44 4.68 -8.81
CA THR A 88 -9.88 4.85 -8.60
C THR A 88 -10.19 5.25 -7.16
N ALA A 89 -9.40 4.77 -6.20
CA ALA A 89 -9.61 5.04 -4.77
C ALA A 89 -8.93 6.31 -4.27
N GLY A 90 -8.45 7.16 -5.16
CA GLY A 90 -7.91 8.47 -4.78
C GLY A 90 -6.39 8.56 -4.79
N GLY A 91 -5.69 7.53 -5.23
CA GLY A 91 -4.24 7.56 -5.40
C GLY A 91 -3.80 8.34 -6.64
N VAL A 92 -2.54 8.72 -6.67
CA VAL A 92 -1.94 9.42 -7.80
C VAL A 92 -0.85 8.52 -8.38
N CYS A 93 -0.85 8.34 -9.70
CA CYS A 93 0.16 7.53 -10.37
C CYS A 93 1.55 8.16 -10.22
N ASP A 94 2.51 7.35 -9.79
CA ASP A 94 3.91 7.75 -9.68
C ASP A 94 4.81 6.87 -10.55
N GLY A 95 4.20 6.12 -11.45
CA GLY A 95 4.84 5.24 -12.44
C GLY A 95 3.88 4.16 -12.88
N PRO A 96 3.40 4.18 -14.15
CA PRO A 96 2.44 3.18 -14.62
C PRO A 96 3.05 1.78 -14.64
N PRO A 97 2.20 0.73 -14.65
CA PRO A 97 2.71 -0.63 -14.72
C PRO A 97 3.60 -0.85 -15.92
N GLY A 98 4.73 -1.51 -15.72
CA GLY A 98 5.66 -1.81 -16.79
C GLY A 98 6.89 -2.57 -16.31
N GLN A 99 7.59 -3.16 -17.27
CA GLN A 99 8.83 -3.85 -17.01
C GLN A 99 9.92 -2.80 -16.73
N ARG A 100 10.54 -2.88 -15.55
CA ARG A 100 11.61 -1.95 -15.15
C ARG A 100 12.99 -2.56 -15.30
N MET A 101 13.10 -3.87 -15.01
CA MET A 101 14.31 -4.66 -15.14
C MET A 101 13.90 -6.03 -15.66
N PRO A 102 14.85 -6.87 -16.13
CA PRO A 102 14.50 -8.18 -16.69
C PRO A 102 13.58 -9.03 -15.81
N THR A 103 13.69 -8.90 -14.48
CA THR A 103 12.90 -9.68 -13.53
C THR A 103 12.10 -8.80 -12.60
N PHE A 104 11.74 -7.59 -13.03
CA PHE A 104 10.98 -6.69 -12.17
C PHE A 104 9.94 -5.92 -12.98
N TYR A 105 8.68 -6.32 -12.82
CA TYR A 105 7.53 -5.63 -13.39
C TYR A 105 6.85 -4.86 -12.26
N GLY A 106 6.79 -3.55 -12.35
CA GLY A 106 6.31 -2.74 -11.24
C GLY A 106 5.48 -1.55 -11.63
N ALA A 107 4.74 -1.06 -10.65
CA ALA A 107 3.97 0.17 -10.74
C ALA A 107 4.14 0.93 -9.44
N TYR A 108 4.01 2.24 -9.51
CA TYR A 108 4.18 3.12 -8.35
C TYR A 108 2.99 4.04 -8.21
N VAL A 109 2.55 4.25 -6.98
CA VAL A 109 1.40 5.11 -6.67
C VAL A 109 1.66 5.86 -5.36
N ARG A 110 1.12 7.07 -5.26
CA ARG A 110 1.05 7.79 -4.00
C ARG A 110 -0.34 7.60 -3.42
N ASP A 111 -0.41 7.28 -2.14
CA ASP A 111 -1.70 7.19 -1.46
C ASP A 111 -2.27 8.60 -1.22
N PRO A 112 -3.51 8.73 -0.70
CA PRO A 112 -4.10 10.06 -0.49
C PRO A 112 -3.33 10.97 0.46
N ASP A 113 -2.46 10.43 1.30
CA ASP A 113 -1.59 11.22 2.17
C ASP A 113 -0.22 11.50 1.52
N GLY A 114 0.05 10.92 0.35
CA GLY A 114 1.31 11.12 -0.36
C GLY A 114 2.36 10.04 -0.12
N ASN A 115 2.06 8.99 0.64
CA ASN A 115 2.99 7.90 0.87
C ASN A 115 3.21 7.10 -0.41
N LYS A 116 4.47 6.74 -0.69
CA LYS A 116 4.82 6.02 -1.90
C LYS A 116 4.70 4.52 -1.72
N VAL A 117 4.00 3.88 -2.65
CA VAL A 117 3.81 2.43 -2.66
C VAL A 117 4.24 1.89 -4.02
N CYS A 118 5.02 0.81 -3.99
CA CYS A 118 5.40 0.04 -5.18
C CYS A 118 4.60 -1.26 -5.17
N ILE A 119 4.04 -1.63 -6.30
CA ILE A 119 3.38 -2.92 -6.49
C ILE A 119 4.18 -3.64 -7.55
N PHE A 120 4.66 -4.84 -7.26
CA PHE A 120 5.61 -5.47 -8.17
C PHE A 120 5.43 -6.98 -8.29
N ASN A 121 5.89 -7.51 -9.43
CA ASN A 121 6.03 -8.94 -9.67
C ASN A 121 7.45 -9.19 -10.14
N MET A 122 8.11 -10.17 -9.55
CA MET A 122 9.49 -10.54 -9.88
C MET A 122 9.52 -11.60 -10.98
N GLY A 123 8.85 -11.33 -12.05
CA GLY A 123 8.76 -12.31 -13.12
C GLY A 123 8.95 -11.83 -14.53
#